data_1e7650122e5fbf7cc0686197c9e1ff29
#
_entry.id   1e7650122e5fbf7cc0686197c9e1ff29
#
_cell.length_a   1.000
_cell.length_b   1.000
_cell.length_c   1.000
_cell.angle_alpha   90.00
_cell.angle_beta   90.00
_cell.angle_gamma   90.00
#
_symmetry.space_group_name_H-M   'P 1'
#
loop_
_entity.id
_entity.type
_entity.pdbx_description
1 polymer ?
#
loop_
_entity_poly.entity_id
_entity_poly.type
_entity_poly.pdbx_seq_one_letter_code
_entity_poly.pdbx_strand_id
1 'polypeptide(L)'
;MSYDGTTLLELDDFAEGTTNWSFDIEAADLEWDDQYLGATKPLRVSLSLIRSIQSFSVSGTIVFEAVGECDRCLAPSTTPVKAAVKVLIQRKEATDDELEALENEDEIEIVHPGTRSVDLTQRLRDSAVLELPMRIHCRPDCKGLCSQCGQDLNAEQCDCAESTTDPRWSALADLKSNLT
;
A
#
# COMPACT_ATOMS: atom_id res chain seq x y z
N MET A 1 10.86 21.62 -16.09
CA MET A 1 9.72 22.26 -15.41
C MET A 1 9.59 21.57 -14.07
N SER A 2 9.66 22.32 -12.98
CA SER A 2 9.42 21.73 -11.64
C SER A 2 7.93 21.65 -11.45
N TYR A 3 7.40 20.45 -11.39
CA TYR A 3 6.03 20.22 -10.93
C TYR A 3 5.99 20.47 -9.42
N ASP A 4 5.11 21.33 -9.01
CA ASP A 4 5.02 21.85 -7.64
C ASP A 4 4.17 20.88 -6.81
N GLY A 5 4.74 19.71 -6.47
CA GLY A 5 4.26 18.80 -5.40
C GLY A 5 2.76 18.48 -5.29
N THR A 6 1.98 18.65 -6.34
CA THR A 6 0.54 18.42 -6.33
C THR A 6 0.17 17.08 -6.96
N THR A 7 -0.86 16.45 -6.42
CA THR A 7 -1.47 15.23 -6.98
C THR A 7 -2.28 15.53 -8.25
N LEU A 8 -2.54 16.82 -8.53
CA LEU A 8 -3.31 17.28 -9.67
C LEU A 8 -2.42 17.37 -10.92
N LEU A 9 -2.73 16.59 -11.95
CA LEU A 9 -2.07 16.61 -13.24
C LEU A 9 -2.78 17.57 -14.20
N GLU A 10 -2.12 18.67 -14.58
CA GLU A 10 -2.58 19.54 -15.67
C GLU A 10 -2.13 18.91 -17.00
N LEU A 11 -3.03 18.17 -17.65
CA LEU A 11 -2.73 17.34 -18.82
C LEU A 11 -2.20 18.13 -20.02
N ASP A 12 -2.55 19.40 -20.14
CA ASP A 12 -2.14 20.26 -21.24
C ASP A 12 -0.72 20.81 -21.09
N ASP A 13 -0.17 20.79 -19.86
CA ASP A 13 1.18 21.29 -19.56
C ASP A 13 2.29 20.31 -19.99
N PHE A 14 1.94 19.06 -20.26
CA PHE A 14 2.90 18.06 -20.69
C PHE A 14 3.12 18.11 -22.21
N ALA A 15 4.36 18.22 -22.66
CA ALA A 15 4.72 18.03 -24.05
C ALA A 15 4.64 16.54 -24.44
N GLU A 16 4.53 16.23 -25.75
CA GLU A 16 4.66 14.85 -26.22
C GLU A 16 6.01 14.25 -25.82
N GLY A 17 6.00 12.99 -25.42
CA GLY A 17 7.16 12.26 -24.94
C GLY A 17 7.10 11.94 -23.46
N THR A 18 8.26 11.80 -22.83
CA THR A 18 8.39 11.36 -21.43
C THR A 18 8.77 12.53 -20.53
N THR A 19 8.00 12.71 -19.45
CA THR A 19 8.30 13.67 -18.37
C THR A 19 8.41 12.92 -17.05
N ASN A 20 9.47 13.19 -16.29
CA ASN A 20 9.70 12.60 -14.95
C ASN A 20 9.70 13.69 -13.90
N TRP A 21 9.09 13.41 -12.73
CA TRP A 21 9.13 14.29 -11.57
C TRP A 21 9.03 13.50 -10.27
N SER A 22 9.38 14.13 -9.18
CA SER A 22 9.23 13.56 -7.85
C SER A 22 8.87 14.64 -6.85
N PHE A 23 8.08 14.28 -5.85
CA PHE A 23 7.66 15.15 -4.77
C PHE A 23 7.44 14.34 -3.49
N ASP A 24 7.39 15.02 -2.38
CA ASP A 24 7.02 14.44 -1.09
C ASP A 24 5.59 14.91 -0.75
N ILE A 25 4.75 14.01 -0.25
CA ILE A 25 3.36 14.26 0.11
C ILE A 25 3.08 13.74 1.53
N GLU A 26 2.37 14.52 2.32
CA GLU A 26 1.96 14.08 3.65
C GLU A 26 0.81 13.05 3.56
N ALA A 27 0.77 12.11 4.49
CA ALA A 27 -0.30 11.12 4.55
C ALA A 27 -1.70 11.77 4.68
N ALA A 28 -1.79 12.88 5.39
CA ALA A 28 -3.02 13.65 5.53
C ALA A 28 -3.55 14.21 4.20
N ASP A 29 -2.65 14.60 3.27
CA ASP A 29 -3.03 15.12 1.96
C ASP A 29 -3.53 14.02 1.01
N LEU A 30 -3.26 12.75 1.35
CA LEU A 30 -3.82 11.59 0.65
C LEU A 30 -5.15 11.12 1.25
N GLU A 31 -5.75 11.87 2.20
CA GLU A 31 -6.94 11.46 2.94
C GLU A 31 -6.75 10.07 3.59
N TRP A 32 -5.54 9.81 4.08
CA TRP A 32 -5.18 8.54 4.70
C TRP A 32 -5.86 8.41 6.06
N ASP A 33 -6.71 7.42 6.21
CA ASP A 33 -7.39 7.14 7.48
C ASP A 33 -6.43 6.45 8.45
N ASP A 34 -6.35 6.97 9.69
CA ASP A 34 -5.51 6.43 10.78
C ASP A 34 -5.89 5.01 11.23
N GLN A 35 -6.96 4.42 10.69
CA GLN A 35 -7.34 3.03 10.97
C GLN A 35 -6.34 2.01 10.40
N TYR A 36 -5.51 2.44 9.45
CA TYR A 36 -4.45 1.63 8.85
C TYR A 36 -3.10 2.07 9.42
N LEU A 37 -2.09 1.23 9.23
CA LEU A 37 -0.71 1.51 9.61
C LEU A 37 -0.28 2.89 9.09
N GLY A 38 -0.17 3.87 9.98
CA GLY A 38 0.14 5.26 9.64
C GLY A 38 1.54 5.41 9.04
N ALA A 39 1.75 6.45 8.26
CA ALA A 39 3.09 6.91 7.87
C ALA A 39 3.52 8.06 8.78
N THR A 40 4.73 8.01 9.36
CA THR A 40 5.25 9.07 10.23
C THR A 40 6.04 10.14 9.50
N LYS A 41 6.36 9.91 8.24
CA LYS A 41 7.15 10.79 7.39
C LYS A 41 6.41 11.01 6.09
N PRO A 42 6.71 12.11 5.38
CA PRO A 42 6.18 12.30 4.03
C PRO A 42 6.48 11.09 3.13
N LEU A 43 5.50 10.74 2.30
CA LEU A 43 5.64 9.72 1.28
C LEU A 43 6.39 10.32 0.10
N ARG A 44 7.44 9.65 -0.35
CA ARG A 44 8.16 10.06 -1.56
C ARG A 44 7.53 9.45 -2.78
N VAL A 45 6.98 10.28 -3.64
CA VAL A 45 6.36 9.92 -4.92
C VAL A 45 7.33 10.23 -6.06
N SER A 46 7.55 9.25 -6.94
CA SER A 46 8.35 9.42 -8.16
C SER A 46 7.55 8.90 -9.34
N LEU A 47 7.22 9.77 -10.27
CA LEU A 47 6.34 9.48 -11.41
C LEU A 47 7.02 9.76 -12.73
N SER A 48 6.63 8.97 -13.74
CA SER A 48 6.96 9.13 -15.14
C SER A 48 5.67 9.17 -15.94
N LEU A 49 5.46 10.20 -16.72
CA LEU A 49 4.32 10.34 -17.62
C LEU A 49 4.81 10.28 -19.06
N ILE A 50 4.18 9.44 -19.85
CA ILE A 50 4.37 9.37 -21.30
C ILE A 50 3.11 9.91 -21.95
N ARG A 51 3.22 11.07 -22.60
CA ARG A 51 2.12 11.63 -23.37
C ARG A 51 2.16 11.14 -24.82
N SER A 52 1.05 10.64 -25.29
CA SER A 52 0.72 10.41 -26.69
C SER A 52 -0.43 11.33 -27.11
N ILE A 53 -0.91 11.25 -28.35
CA ILE A 53 -1.89 12.19 -28.91
C ILE A 53 -3.15 12.33 -28.05
N GLN A 54 -3.72 11.22 -27.54
CA GLN A 54 -4.96 11.23 -26.73
C GLN A 54 -4.82 10.40 -25.44
N SER A 55 -3.63 9.98 -25.09
CA SER A 55 -3.40 9.17 -23.90
C SER A 55 -2.20 9.64 -23.10
N PHE A 56 -2.29 9.45 -21.78
CA PHE A 56 -1.26 9.75 -20.81
C PHE A 56 -1.02 8.50 -19.98
N SER A 57 0.12 7.86 -20.15
CA SER A 57 0.52 6.72 -19.34
C SER A 57 1.35 7.23 -18.17
N VAL A 58 0.81 7.16 -16.98
CA VAL A 58 1.50 7.51 -15.74
C VAL A 58 1.97 6.24 -15.07
N SER A 59 3.25 6.17 -14.73
CA SER A 59 3.82 5.06 -13.96
C SER A 59 4.83 5.59 -12.96
N GLY A 60 4.99 4.87 -11.84
CA GLY A 60 5.96 5.31 -10.85
C GLY A 60 5.95 4.49 -9.59
N THR A 61 6.50 5.08 -8.54
CA THR A 61 6.61 4.43 -7.22
C THR A 61 6.36 5.43 -6.10
N ILE A 62 5.76 4.92 -5.03
CA ILE A 62 5.63 5.59 -3.74
C ILE A 62 6.50 4.84 -2.76
N VAL A 63 7.36 5.54 -2.01
CA VAL A 63 8.22 4.95 -0.98
C VAL A 63 7.95 5.65 0.34
N PHE A 64 7.68 4.87 1.37
CA PHE A 64 7.40 5.38 2.72
C PHE A 64 7.73 4.34 3.79
N GLU A 65 7.65 4.73 5.06
CA GLU A 65 7.76 3.84 6.21
C GLU A 65 6.37 3.65 6.83
N ALA A 66 5.84 2.44 6.77
CA ALA A 66 4.63 2.06 7.50
C ALA A 66 4.96 1.89 8.98
N VAL A 67 4.10 2.38 9.85
CA VAL A 67 4.25 2.35 11.31
C VAL A 67 3.09 1.60 11.91
N GLY A 68 3.39 0.72 12.83
CA GLY A 68 2.38 -0.06 13.54
C GLY A 68 2.98 -0.80 14.72
N GLU A 69 2.22 -1.69 15.31
CA GLU A 69 2.68 -2.57 16.37
C GLU A 69 3.12 -3.92 15.81
N CYS A 70 4.14 -4.50 16.41
CA CYS A 70 4.57 -5.86 16.06
C CYS A 70 3.47 -6.87 16.42
N ASP A 71 3.03 -7.67 15.47
CA ASP A 71 1.98 -8.68 15.67
C ASP A 71 2.32 -9.76 16.71
N ARG A 72 3.60 -9.85 17.11
CA ARG A 72 4.04 -10.83 18.10
C ARG A 72 4.23 -10.27 19.49
N CYS A 73 4.85 -9.08 19.61
CA CYS A 73 5.23 -8.53 20.92
C CYS A 73 4.61 -7.16 21.20
N LEU A 74 3.78 -6.62 20.30
CA LEU A 74 3.09 -5.34 20.40
C LEU A 74 4.04 -4.12 20.51
N ALA A 75 5.34 -4.31 20.32
CA ALA A 75 6.29 -3.21 20.31
C ALA A 75 6.08 -2.33 19.07
N PRO A 76 6.18 -1.00 19.20
CA PRO A 76 6.16 -0.09 18.04
C PRO A 76 7.22 -0.50 17.02
N SER A 77 6.85 -0.54 15.76
CA SER A 77 7.69 -1.06 14.69
C SER A 77 7.44 -0.32 13.39
N THR A 78 8.47 -0.24 12.56
CA THR A 78 8.40 0.38 11.24
C THR A 78 8.82 -0.62 10.17
N THR A 79 8.20 -0.52 9.00
CA THR A 79 8.53 -1.35 7.84
C THR A 79 8.60 -0.48 6.59
N PRO A 80 9.67 -0.56 5.79
CA PRO A 80 9.74 0.16 4.52
C PRO A 80 8.76 -0.44 3.52
N VAL A 81 8.00 0.41 2.85
CA VAL A 81 7.01 0.05 1.83
C VAL A 81 7.37 0.74 0.52
N LYS A 82 7.23 0.01 -0.57
CA LYS A 82 7.38 0.53 -1.93
C LYS A 82 6.19 0.08 -2.76
N ALA A 83 5.30 1.01 -3.05
CA ALA A 83 4.13 0.81 -3.87
C ALA A 83 4.41 1.18 -5.33
N ALA A 84 3.84 0.42 -6.27
CA ALA A 84 3.86 0.76 -7.68
C ALA A 84 2.57 1.52 -8.03
N VAL A 85 2.73 2.58 -8.82
CA VAL A 85 1.60 3.35 -9.37
C VAL A 85 1.56 3.15 -10.88
N LYS A 86 0.39 2.85 -11.41
CA LYS A 86 0.14 2.81 -12.85
C LYS A 86 -1.27 3.30 -13.13
N VAL A 87 -1.39 4.19 -14.11
CA VAL A 87 -2.67 4.62 -14.64
C VAL A 87 -2.52 5.03 -16.10
N LEU A 88 -3.45 4.59 -16.93
CA LEU A 88 -3.58 5.02 -18.32
C LEU A 88 -4.78 5.93 -18.44
N ILE A 89 -4.54 7.23 -18.60
CA ILE A 89 -5.58 8.23 -18.81
C ILE A 89 -5.84 8.36 -20.31
N GLN A 90 -7.07 8.18 -20.76
CA GLN A 90 -7.47 8.33 -22.14
C GLN A 90 -8.51 9.45 -22.29
N ARG A 91 -8.19 10.45 -23.14
CA ARG A 91 -9.15 11.50 -23.53
C ARG A 91 -9.98 11.01 -24.71
N LYS A 92 -11.17 10.52 -24.44
CA LYS A 92 -12.13 10.11 -25.48
C LYS A 92 -13.55 10.27 -25.00
N GLU A 93 -14.49 10.43 -25.95
CA GLU A 93 -15.89 10.18 -25.64
C GLU A 93 -16.07 8.66 -25.45
N ALA A 94 -16.64 8.26 -24.32
CA ALA A 94 -16.96 6.88 -24.04
C ALA A 94 -18.46 6.70 -24.02
N THR A 95 -18.93 5.57 -24.51
CA THR A 95 -20.31 5.11 -24.38
C THR A 95 -20.52 4.51 -22.99
N ASP A 96 -21.77 4.46 -22.51
CA ASP A 96 -22.09 3.87 -21.22
C ASP A 96 -21.63 2.42 -21.13
N ASP A 97 -21.74 1.64 -22.22
CA ASP A 97 -21.27 0.25 -22.31
C ASP A 97 -19.74 0.14 -22.15
N GLU A 98 -18.97 1.10 -22.69
CA GLU A 98 -17.51 1.14 -22.53
C GLU A 98 -17.11 1.51 -21.08
N LEU A 99 -17.86 2.41 -20.42
CA LEU A 99 -17.61 2.75 -19.03
C LEU A 99 -17.90 1.57 -18.12
N GLU A 100 -19.02 0.86 -18.30
CA GLU A 100 -19.34 -0.34 -17.52
C GLU A 100 -18.28 -1.46 -17.71
N ALA A 101 -17.74 -1.62 -18.93
CA ALA A 101 -16.70 -2.61 -19.20
C ALA A 101 -15.39 -2.30 -18.47
N LEU A 102 -15.12 -1.04 -18.17
CA LEU A 102 -13.90 -0.56 -17.52
C LEU A 102 -14.04 -0.37 -16.01
N GLU A 103 -15.25 -0.51 -15.43
CA GLU A 103 -15.46 -0.42 -13.98
C GLU A 103 -14.58 -1.40 -13.17
N ASN A 104 -14.09 -2.47 -13.80
CA ASN A 104 -13.21 -3.46 -13.18
C ASN A 104 -11.73 -3.32 -13.59
N GLU A 105 -11.37 -2.30 -14.37
CA GLU A 105 -10.00 -2.07 -14.82
C GLU A 105 -9.40 -0.86 -14.07
N ASP A 106 -8.86 -1.10 -12.87
CA ASP A 106 -8.29 -0.06 -12.01
C ASP A 106 -7.12 0.73 -12.64
N GLU A 107 -6.53 0.23 -13.71
CA GLU A 107 -5.39 0.88 -14.38
C GLU A 107 -5.81 1.86 -15.48
N ILE A 108 -7.09 1.90 -15.91
CA ILE A 108 -7.56 2.75 -17.01
C ILE A 108 -8.56 3.78 -16.51
N GLU A 109 -8.33 5.03 -16.85
CA GLU A 109 -9.22 6.14 -16.57
C GLU A 109 -9.61 6.84 -17.88
N ILE A 110 -10.89 6.86 -18.21
CA ILE A 110 -11.40 7.58 -19.36
C ILE A 110 -11.93 8.93 -18.91
N VAL A 111 -11.43 9.97 -19.55
CA VAL A 111 -11.85 11.34 -19.29
C VAL A 111 -12.39 11.98 -20.57
N HIS A 112 -13.34 12.91 -20.39
CA HIS A 112 -13.89 13.67 -21.51
C HIS A 112 -12.79 14.41 -22.29
N PRO A 113 -12.88 14.55 -23.62
CA PRO A 113 -11.85 15.22 -24.43
C PRO A 113 -11.50 16.65 -23.98
N GLY A 114 -12.43 17.36 -23.33
CA GLY A 114 -12.23 18.68 -22.76
C GLY A 114 -11.62 18.72 -21.36
N THR A 115 -11.36 17.57 -20.72
CA THR A 115 -10.77 17.51 -19.38
C THR A 115 -9.34 18.04 -19.39
N ARG A 116 -9.04 19.04 -18.58
CA ARG A 116 -7.73 19.68 -18.50
C ARG A 116 -6.85 19.10 -17.39
N SER A 117 -7.46 18.70 -16.29
CA SER A 117 -6.73 18.18 -15.12
C SER A 117 -7.32 16.87 -14.61
N VAL A 118 -6.48 16.03 -14.03
CA VAL A 118 -6.84 14.76 -13.39
C VAL A 118 -6.17 14.71 -12.02
N ASP A 119 -6.93 14.38 -11.00
CA ASP A 119 -6.43 14.25 -9.64
C ASP A 119 -6.02 12.80 -9.35
N LEU A 120 -4.75 12.59 -9.03
CA LEU A 120 -4.18 11.30 -8.71
C LEU A 120 -4.24 10.95 -7.21
N THR A 121 -4.80 11.82 -6.35
CA THR A 121 -4.80 11.62 -4.88
C THR A 121 -5.32 10.25 -4.50
N GLN A 122 -6.49 9.88 -5.00
CA GLN A 122 -7.10 8.59 -4.71
C GLN A 122 -6.25 7.43 -5.22
N ARG A 123 -5.71 7.53 -6.44
CA ARG A 123 -4.85 6.49 -7.04
C ARG A 123 -3.56 6.27 -6.24
N LEU A 124 -2.94 7.36 -5.81
CA LEU A 124 -1.74 7.29 -4.98
C LEU A 124 -2.05 6.65 -3.62
N ARG A 125 -3.14 7.06 -2.98
CA ARG A 125 -3.60 6.47 -1.72
C ARG A 125 -3.85 4.97 -1.87
N ASP A 126 -4.66 4.57 -2.83
CA ASP A 126 -5.06 3.17 -3.02
C ASP A 126 -3.84 2.29 -3.34
N SER A 127 -2.92 2.78 -4.18
CA SER A 127 -1.65 2.09 -4.46
C SER A 127 -0.81 1.92 -3.20
N ALA A 128 -0.73 2.94 -2.34
CA ALA A 128 0.04 2.87 -1.10
C ALA A 128 -0.60 1.94 -0.08
N VAL A 129 -1.94 1.99 0.07
CA VAL A 129 -2.69 1.16 1.02
C VAL A 129 -2.63 -0.32 0.64
N LEU A 130 -2.75 -0.66 -0.64
CA LEU A 130 -2.70 -2.04 -1.11
C LEU A 130 -1.34 -2.73 -0.85
N GLU A 131 -0.26 -1.97 -0.76
CA GLU A 131 1.09 -2.49 -0.47
C GLU A 131 1.42 -2.50 1.03
N LEU A 132 0.51 -2.05 1.90
CA LEU A 132 0.72 -2.15 3.33
C LEU A 132 0.86 -3.62 3.75
N PRO A 133 1.86 -3.97 4.56
CA PRO A 133 2.03 -5.34 5.01
C PRO A 133 0.87 -5.72 5.93
N MET A 134 0.26 -6.88 5.72
CA MET A 134 -0.78 -7.42 6.61
C MET A 134 -0.25 -7.73 8.01
N ARG A 135 1.06 -7.81 8.19
CA ARG A 135 1.72 -8.09 9.47
C ARG A 135 3.04 -7.35 9.58
N ILE A 136 3.22 -6.67 10.69
CA ILE A 136 4.49 -6.03 11.04
C ILE A 136 5.20 -6.83 12.13
N HIS A 137 6.50 -7.03 11.95
CA HIS A 137 7.36 -7.63 12.96
C HIS A 137 8.51 -6.67 13.29
N CYS A 138 8.78 -6.46 14.57
CA CYS A 138 9.92 -5.63 15.00
C CYS A 138 11.27 -6.20 14.53
N ARG A 139 11.33 -7.53 14.38
CA ARG A 139 12.49 -8.27 13.85
C ARG A 139 12.06 -9.67 13.40
N PRO A 140 12.79 -10.32 12.46
CA PRO A 140 12.43 -11.64 11.93
C PRO A 140 12.35 -12.73 12.99
N ASP A 141 13.21 -12.68 14.01
CA ASP A 141 13.35 -13.64 15.10
C ASP A 141 12.55 -13.25 16.36
N CYS A 142 11.59 -12.34 16.25
CA CYS A 142 10.76 -11.92 17.38
C CYS A 142 10.05 -13.12 18.02
N LYS A 143 10.29 -13.33 19.32
CA LYS A 143 9.70 -14.42 20.10
C LYS A 143 8.26 -14.14 20.53
N GLY A 144 7.85 -12.86 20.49
CA GLY A 144 6.51 -12.45 20.88
C GLY A 144 6.30 -12.39 22.40
N LEU A 145 5.01 -12.33 22.75
CA LEU A 145 4.57 -12.40 24.16
C LEU A 145 4.25 -13.84 24.54
N CYS A 146 4.46 -14.18 25.80
CA CYS A 146 4.02 -15.44 26.33
C CYS A 146 2.48 -15.53 26.28
N SER A 147 1.94 -16.61 25.72
CA SER A 147 0.49 -16.83 25.60
C SER A 147 -0.23 -17.03 26.96
N GLN A 148 0.51 -17.28 28.03
CA GLN A 148 -0.03 -17.53 29.36
C GLN A 148 -0.01 -16.27 30.26
N CYS A 149 1.13 -15.59 30.34
CA CYS A 149 1.32 -14.46 31.26
C CYS A 149 1.52 -13.10 30.55
N GLY A 150 1.63 -13.06 29.21
CA GLY A 150 1.84 -11.82 28.46
C GLY A 150 3.24 -11.25 28.55
N GLN A 151 4.21 -11.94 29.20
CA GLN A 151 5.58 -11.45 29.30
C GLN A 151 6.26 -11.41 27.92
N ASP A 152 7.04 -10.36 27.64
CA ASP A 152 7.83 -10.28 26.42
C ASP A 152 8.99 -11.27 26.44
N LEU A 153 8.88 -12.31 25.63
CA LEU A 153 9.89 -13.38 25.50
C LEU A 153 11.17 -12.92 24.79
N ASN A 154 11.19 -11.70 24.26
CA ASN A 154 12.39 -11.11 23.70
C ASN A 154 13.28 -10.50 24.79
N ALA A 155 12.67 -10.04 25.89
CA ALA A 155 13.38 -9.45 27.03
C ALA A 155 13.81 -10.51 28.05
N GLU A 156 12.87 -11.37 28.49
CA GLU A 156 13.13 -12.38 29.51
C GLU A 156 12.36 -13.68 29.21
N GLN A 157 12.88 -14.79 29.73
CA GLN A 157 12.15 -16.04 29.70
C GLN A 157 11.13 -16.08 30.86
N CYS A 158 9.95 -16.62 30.61
CA CYS A 158 8.97 -16.86 31.67
C CYS A 158 9.00 -18.32 32.12
N ASP A 159 8.59 -18.56 33.37
CA ASP A 159 8.52 -19.92 33.96
C ASP A 159 7.16 -20.61 33.69
N CYS A 160 6.36 -20.09 32.77
CA CYS A 160 5.11 -20.70 32.39
C CYS A 160 5.36 -22.04 31.69
N ALA A 161 4.66 -23.09 32.13
CA ALA A 161 4.68 -24.36 31.43
C ALA A 161 4.10 -24.21 30.02
N GLU A 162 4.68 -24.91 29.05
CA GLU A 162 4.09 -24.98 27.71
C GLU A 162 2.63 -25.46 27.83
N SER A 163 1.72 -24.75 27.14
CA SER A 163 0.31 -25.08 27.19
C SER A 163 0.10 -26.51 26.72
N THR A 164 -0.57 -27.31 27.56
CA THR A 164 -1.04 -28.64 27.13
C THR A 164 -1.97 -28.44 25.92
N THR A 165 -1.80 -29.26 24.91
CA THR A 165 -2.66 -29.26 23.72
C THR A 165 -4.13 -29.27 24.13
N ASP A 166 -4.94 -28.33 23.62
CA ASP A 166 -6.38 -28.29 23.88
C ASP A 166 -6.98 -29.68 23.54
N PRO A 167 -7.72 -30.29 24.46
CA PRO A 167 -8.34 -31.63 24.25
C PRO A 167 -9.16 -31.74 22.96
N ARG A 168 -9.72 -30.63 22.48
CA ARG A 168 -10.48 -30.60 21.23
C ARG A 168 -9.64 -30.93 19.99
N TRP A 169 -8.33 -30.78 20.08
CA TRP A 169 -7.37 -31.05 19.01
C TRP A 169 -6.64 -32.37 19.15
N SER A 170 -7.04 -33.22 20.15
CA SER A 170 -6.38 -34.52 20.38
C SER A 170 -6.40 -35.42 19.15
N ALA A 171 -7.49 -35.41 18.37
CA ALA A 171 -7.58 -36.19 17.13
C ALA A 171 -6.54 -35.82 16.07
N LEU A 172 -6.03 -34.58 16.07
CA LEU A 172 -4.97 -34.15 15.17
C LEU A 172 -3.58 -34.66 15.60
N ALA A 173 -3.36 -34.90 16.90
CA ALA A 173 -2.15 -35.54 17.41
C ALA A 173 -2.03 -36.98 16.92
N ASP A 174 -3.15 -37.71 16.87
CA ASP A 174 -3.21 -39.08 16.35
C ASP A 174 -2.93 -39.14 14.84
N LEU A 175 -3.43 -38.15 14.08
CA LEU A 175 -3.11 -38.00 12.64
C LEU A 175 -1.62 -37.76 12.39
N LYS A 176 -0.97 -36.95 13.21
CA LYS A 176 0.47 -36.66 13.08
C LYS A 176 1.32 -37.91 13.32
N SER A 177 0.93 -38.78 14.28
CA SER A 177 1.63 -40.05 14.56
C SER A 177 1.48 -41.08 13.44
N ASN A 178 0.41 -40.98 12.63
CA ASN A 178 0.15 -41.91 11.51
C ASN A 178 0.78 -41.46 10.17
N LEU A 179 1.34 -40.25 10.11
CA LEU A 179 1.99 -39.67 8.91
C LEU A 179 3.53 -39.80 8.95
N THR A 180 4.11 -40.34 10.00
CA THR A 180 5.54 -40.61 10.16
C THR A 180 5.81 -42.08 9.97
#